data_a6ddca1cee31883f6bfa24501c404290
#
_entry.id   a6ddca1cee31883f6bfa24501c404290
#
_cell.length_a   1.000
_cell.length_b   1.000
_cell.length_c   1.000
_cell.angle_alpha   90.00
_cell.angle_beta   90.00
_cell.angle_gamma   90.00
#
_symmetry.space_group_name_H-M   'P 1'
#
loop_
_entity.id
_entity.type
_entity.pdbx_description
1 polymer ?
#
loop_
_entity_poly.entity_id
_entity_poly.type
_entity_poly.pdbx_seq_one_letter_code
_entity_poly.pdbx_strand_id
1 'polypeptide(L)'
;MDAPFDDVDNNYTILNESSKRSYLIKINFNNLLKISNSWYGNRRINNAKVSELYESITDDNYYIWTLVAVKELTSNELYIIDGQHRCEAIRQKIQNEPTYDNYVYCNVYTIDSINDTDFIVDLFKKINNNILLNPWDMPVIRITKIVETIIKDPILKKGIETSSKHQKANQPRFHQKQLNTFLNKNSSYIEDIDASEIIYNLKIINEKLSKMTFKEIFNFHLTLPNENAYNKAKELNFYLGLTGSFDYNPIKWIKHIKKPENLFK
;
A
#
# COMPACT_ATOMS: atom_id res chain seq x y z
N MET A 1 -26.75 12.53 -13.97
CA MET A 1 -25.84 11.88 -13.00
C MET A 1 -24.95 10.96 -13.78
N ASP A 2 -23.69 11.27 -13.84
CA ASP A 2 -22.76 10.48 -14.63
C ASP A 2 -22.59 9.13 -13.93
N ALA A 3 -22.69 8.05 -14.71
CA ALA A 3 -22.52 6.69 -14.19
C ALA A 3 -21.10 6.58 -13.60
N PRO A 4 -20.89 5.83 -12.50
CA PRO A 4 -19.61 5.75 -11.84
C PRO A 4 -18.49 5.16 -12.70
N PHE A 5 -18.80 4.75 -13.92
CA PHE A 5 -17.90 4.15 -14.90
C PHE A 5 -18.24 4.72 -16.28
N ASP A 6 -17.58 5.82 -16.67
CA ASP A 6 -17.67 6.32 -18.03
C ASP A 6 -16.90 5.42 -19.00
N ASP A 7 -17.57 5.05 -20.09
CA ASP A 7 -17.04 4.59 -21.37
C ASP A 7 -15.90 3.56 -21.41
N VAL A 8 -16.10 2.40 -20.82
CA VAL A 8 -15.51 1.18 -21.35
C VAL A 8 -16.66 0.20 -21.55
N ASP A 9 -16.62 -0.68 -22.55
CA ASP A 9 -17.62 -1.73 -22.83
C ASP A 9 -18.02 -2.53 -21.57
N ASN A 10 -18.78 -1.90 -20.70
CA ASN A 10 -18.96 -2.31 -19.32
C ASN A 10 -20.12 -3.27 -19.24
N ASN A 11 -19.82 -4.55 -19.38
CA ASN A 11 -20.72 -5.64 -19.05
C ASN A 11 -20.93 -5.73 -17.52
N TYR A 12 -21.36 -4.65 -16.87
CA TYR A 12 -21.82 -4.66 -15.49
C TYR A 12 -23.24 -4.11 -15.40
N THR A 13 -23.96 -4.55 -14.38
CA THR A 13 -25.30 -4.05 -14.07
C THR A 13 -25.28 -3.44 -12.67
N ILE A 14 -25.70 -2.18 -12.54
CA ILE A 14 -25.96 -1.58 -11.22
C ILE A 14 -27.25 -2.16 -10.70
N LEU A 15 -27.17 -2.87 -9.58
CA LEU A 15 -28.33 -3.49 -8.93
C LEU A 15 -28.96 -2.56 -7.90
N ASN A 16 -28.14 -1.76 -7.22
CA ASN A 16 -28.59 -0.82 -6.21
C ASN A 16 -27.60 0.32 -6.06
N GLU A 17 -28.11 1.53 -5.88
CA GLU A 17 -27.36 2.72 -5.47
C GLU A 17 -27.77 3.05 -4.03
N SER A 18 -26.95 2.66 -3.05
CA SER A 18 -27.26 2.85 -1.63
C SER A 18 -27.02 4.29 -1.18
N SER A 19 -26.15 5.01 -1.87
CA SER A 19 -25.87 6.42 -1.68
C SER A 19 -25.16 6.99 -2.91
N LYS A 20 -24.98 8.31 -2.98
CA LYS A 20 -24.16 8.96 -4.04
C LYS A 20 -22.71 8.44 -4.14
N ARG A 21 -22.25 7.64 -3.18
CA ARG A 21 -20.89 7.13 -3.08
C ARG A 21 -20.82 5.60 -2.89
N SER A 22 -21.91 4.88 -3.02
CA SER A 22 -21.88 3.42 -2.89
C SER A 22 -22.88 2.72 -3.81
N TYR A 23 -22.41 1.70 -4.50
CA TYR A 23 -23.13 0.96 -5.51
C TYR A 23 -22.95 -0.54 -5.31
N LEU A 24 -24.01 -1.32 -5.52
CA LEU A 24 -23.91 -2.77 -5.70
C LEU A 24 -23.96 -3.05 -7.19
N ILE A 25 -22.93 -3.66 -7.73
CA ILE A 25 -22.85 -4.05 -9.14
C ILE A 25 -22.80 -5.57 -9.28
N LYS A 26 -23.34 -6.08 -10.38
CA LYS A 26 -23.11 -7.41 -10.92
C LYS A 26 -22.19 -7.27 -12.13
N ILE A 27 -21.06 -7.95 -12.14
CA ILE A 27 -20.05 -7.83 -13.18
C ILE A 27 -19.46 -9.19 -13.53
N ASN A 28 -19.18 -9.43 -14.81
CA ASN A 28 -18.38 -10.59 -15.20
C ASN A 28 -16.98 -10.49 -14.58
N PHE A 29 -16.50 -11.61 -14.03
CA PHE A 29 -15.25 -11.60 -13.27
C PHE A 29 -14.04 -11.23 -14.13
N ASN A 30 -13.99 -11.70 -15.39
CA ASN A 30 -12.89 -11.35 -16.30
C ASN A 30 -12.86 -9.86 -16.60
N ASN A 31 -14.04 -9.21 -16.71
CA ASN A 31 -14.12 -7.76 -16.89
C ASN A 31 -13.69 -7.02 -15.61
N LEU A 32 -14.10 -7.52 -14.44
CA LEU A 32 -13.65 -6.95 -13.17
C LEU A 32 -12.11 -6.99 -13.05
N LEU A 33 -11.48 -8.10 -13.42
CA LEU A 33 -10.02 -8.23 -13.38
C LEU A 33 -9.29 -7.26 -14.32
N LYS A 34 -9.90 -6.89 -15.45
CA LYS A 34 -9.31 -5.92 -16.40
C LYS A 34 -9.30 -4.50 -15.84
N ILE A 35 -10.30 -4.15 -15.01
CA ILE A 35 -10.50 -2.78 -14.53
C ILE A 35 -10.10 -2.60 -13.06
N SER A 36 -9.67 -3.66 -12.36
CA SER A 36 -9.38 -3.60 -10.94
C SER A 36 -7.94 -3.99 -10.60
N ASN A 37 -7.42 -3.31 -9.59
CA ASN A 37 -6.15 -3.59 -8.96
C ASN A 37 -6.37 -4.15 -7.55
N SER A 38 -5.40 -4.89 -7.02
CA SER A 38 -5.39 -5.21 -5.59
C SER A 38 -4.95 -3.98 -4.81
N TRP A 39 -5.70 -3.64 -3.76
CA TRP A 39 -5.26 -2.59 -2.85
C TRP A 39 -4.00 -3.02 -2.10
N TYR A 40 -3.01 -2.14 -2.01
CA TYR A 40 -1.72 -2.42 -1.37
C TYR A 40 -1.82 -2.71 0.14
N GLY A 41 -2.90 -2.31 0.79
CA GLY A 41 -3.19 -2.61 2.20
C GLY A 41 -3.83 -3.98 2.45
N ASN A 42 -4.11 -4.76 1.42
CA ASN A 42 -4.61 -6.11 1.56
C ASN A 42 -3.56 -7.03 2.20
N ARG A 43 -4.07 -8.06 2.91
CA ARG A 43 -3.22 -9.13 3.46
C ARG A 43 -2.57 -9.94 2.33
N ARG A 44 -1.52 -10.68 2.67
CA ARG A 44 -0.95 -11.66 1.73
C ARG A 44 -1.98 -12.71 1.35
N ILE A 45 -1.88 -13.19 0.12
CA ILE A 45 -2.63 -14.35 -0.34
C ILE A 45 -2.19 -15.57 0.46
N ASN A 46 -3.14 -16.21 1.12
CA ASN A 46 -2.95 -17.49 1.79
C ASN A 46 -3.39 -18.60 0.85
N ASN A 47 -2.42 -19.34 0.30
CA ASN A 47 -2.69 -20.39 -0.69
C ASN A 47 -3.58 -21.51 -0.14
N ALA A 48 -3.46 -21.87 1.15
CA ALA A 48 -4.35 -22.88 1.75
C ALA A 48 -5.81 -22.40 1.73
N LYS A 49 -6.03 -21.10 2.04
CA LYS A 49 -7.37 -20.50 1.97
C LYS A 49 -7.89 -20.39 0.54
N VAL A 50 -7.00 -20.11 -0.42
CA VAL A 50 -7.36 -20.09 -1.86
C VAL A 50 -7.79 -21.48 -2.31
N SER A 51 -7.05 -22.54 -1.95
CA SER A 51 -7.42 -23.93 -2.28
C SER A 51 -8.75 -24.33 -1.67
N GLU A 52 -9.00 -24.02 -0.41
CA GLU A 52 -10.28 -24.26 0.26
C GLU A 52 -11.45 -23.58 -0.49
N LEU A 53 -11.24 -22.32 -0.87
CA LEU A 53 -12.23 -21.56 -1.63
C LEU A 53 -12.42 -22.13 -3.04
N TYR A 54 -11.34 -22.51 -3.73
CA TYR A 54 -11.39 -23.11 -5.05
C TYR A 54 -12.24 -24.39 -5.06
N GLU A 55 -12.02 -25.29 -4.10
CA GLU A 55 -12.80 -26.52 -3.94
C GLU A 55 -14.29 -26.24 -3.60
N SER A 56 -14.59 -25.10 -3.03
CA SER A 56 -15.95 -24.70 -2.69
C SER A 56 -16.71 -24.05 -3.85
N ILE A 57 -16.05 -23.72 -4.97
CA ILE A 57 -16.70 -23.10 -6.13
C ILE A 57 -17.54 -24.17 -6.84
N THR A 58 -18.85 -24.01 -6.79
CA THR A 58 -19.84 -24.77 -7.55
C THR A 58 -20.70 -23.82 -8.37
N ASP A 59 -21.33 -24.35 -9.42
CA ASP A 59 -22.18 -23.54 -10.30
C ASP A 59 -23.37 -22.91 -9.59
N ASP A 60 -23.77 -23.47 -8.43
CA ASP A 60 -24.92 -23.03 -7.65
C ASP A 60 -24.61 -22.00 -6.56
N ASN A 61 -23.33 -21.73 -6.25
CA ASN A 61 -22.96 -20.87 -5.10
C ASN A 61 -22.23 -19.58 -5.45
N TYR A 62 -22.14 -19.19 -6.72
CA TYR A 62 -21.48 -17.95 -7.17
C TYR A 62 -22.07 -16.69 -6.53
N TYR A 63 -23.35 -16.69 -6.15
CA TYR A 63 -24.04 -15.54 -5.57
C TYR A 63 -23.55 -15.15 -4.17
N ILE A 64 -22.88 -16.04 -3.45
CA ILE A 64 -22.25 -15.72 -2.14
C ILE A 64 -20.90 -15.02 -2.28
N TRP A 65 -20.41 -14.86 -3.50
CA TRP A 65 -19.10 -14.28 -3.80
C TRP A 65 -19.17 -12.76 -3.95
N THR A 66 -19.53 -12.09 -2.87
CA THR A 66 -19.54 -10.63 -2.84
C THR A 66 -18.13 -10.12 -2.56
N LEU A 67 -17.66 -9.22 -3.41
CA LEU A 67 -16.40 -8.50 -3.25
C LEU A 67 -16.68 -7.08 -2.75
N VAL A 68 -15.65 -6.44 -2.22
CA VAL A 68 -15.72 -5.03 -1.89
C VAL A 68 -14.56 -4.30 -2.56
N ALA A 69 -14.88 -3.22 -3.24
CA ALA A 69 -13.92 -2.38 -3.94
C ALA A 69 -14.11 -0.91 -3.59
N VAL A 70 -13.05 -0.14 -3.76
CA VAL A 70 -13.10 1.31 -3.80
C VAL A 70 -12.72 1.82 -5.18
N LYS A 71 -13.44 2.83 -5.67
CA LYS A 71 -13.16 3.51 -6.92
C LYS A 71 -12.61 4.90 -6.61
N GLU A 72 -11.40 5.18 -7.08
CA GLU A 72 -10.80 6.49 -6.98
C GLU A 72 -11.35 7.41 -8.07
N LEU A 73 -11.92 8.54 -7.68
CA LEU A 73 -12.55 9.48 -8.63
C LEU A 73 -11.51 10.21 -9.50
N THR A 74 -10.32 10.44 -8.98
CA THR A 74 -9.27 11.21 -9.69
C THR A 74 -8.57 10.41 -10.77
N SER A 75 -8.32 9.12 -10.54
CA SER A 75 -7.65 8.22 -11.50
C SER A 75 -8.60 7.30 -12.25
N ASN A 76 -9.85 7.25 -11.83
CA ASN A 76 -10.87 6.30 -12.31
C ASN A 76 -10.50 4.82 -12.07
N GLU A 77 -9.51 4.55 -11.23
CA GLU A 77 -9.05 3.19 -10.92
C GLU A 77 -9.93 2.53 -9.85
N LEU A 78 -10.11 1.22 -9.98
CA LEU A 78 -10.83 0.37 -9.04
C LEU A 78 -9.86 -0.50 -8.25
N TYR A 79 -10.02 -0.55 -6.93
CA TYR A 79 -9.17 -1.33 -6.04
C TYR A 79 -10.00 -2.30 -5.20
N ILE A 80 -9.70 -3.60 -5.31
CA ILE A 80 -10.34 -4.63 -4.47
C ILE A 80 -9.76 -4.53 -3.06
N ILE A 81 -10.60 -4.24 -2.08
CA ILE A 81 -10.20 -4.11 -0.66
C ILE A 81 -10.63 -5.31 0.18
N ASP A 82 -11.65 -6.06 -0.23
CA ASP A 82 -12.01 -7.35 0.37
C ASP A 82 -12.38 -8.37 -0.70
N GLY A 83 -12.09 -9.64 -0.41
CA GLY A 83 -12.36 -10.76 -1.32
C GLY A 83 -11.18 -11.17 -2.19
N GLN A 84 -9.95 -10.73 -1.90
CA GLN A 84 -8.76 -11.07 -2.69
C GLN A 84 -8.51 -12.58 -2.83
N HIS A 85 -8.73 -13.39 -1.75
CA HIS A 85 -8.62 -14.84 -1.83
C HIS A 85 -9.69 -15.46 -2.73
N ARG A 86 -10.90 -14.87 -2.71
CA ARG A 86 -12.00 -15.25 -3.63
C ARG A 86 -11.61 -14.93 -5.07
N CYS A 87 -11.08 -13.75 -5.33
CA CYS A 87 -10.58 -13.38 -6.66
C CYS A 87 -9.51 -14.36 -7.16
N GLU A 88 -8.58 -14.76 -6.30
CA GLU A 88 -7.53 -15.70 -6.68
C GLU A 88 -8.08 -17.10 -6.96
N ALA A 89 -9.02 -17.58 -6.14
CA ALA A 89 -9.68 -18.86 -6.35
C ALA A 89 -10.47 -18.90 -7.69
N ILE A 90 -11.21 -17.83 -7.99
CA ILE A 90 -11.94 -17.72 -9.28
C ILE A 90 -10.97 -17.63 -10.45
N ARG A 91 -9.84 -16.90 -10.31
CA ARG A 91 -8.81 -16.82 -11.36
C ARG A 91 -8.24 -18.20 -11.69
N GLN A 92 -7.92 -19.00 -10.67
CA GLN A 92 -7.45 -20.37 -10.86
C GLN A 92 -8.53 -21.25 -11.50
N LYS A 93 -9.80 -21.08 -11.11
CA LYS A 93 -10.93 -21.81 -11.74
C LYS A 93 -11.03 -21.51 -13.23
N ILE A 94 -10.99 -20.25 -13.63
CA ILE A 94 -11.03 -19.84 -15.04
C ILE A 94 -9.79 -20.34 -15.82
N GLN A 95 -8.62 -20.37 -15.21
CA GLN A 95 -7.42 -20.91 -15.87
C GLN A 95 -7.53 -22.40 -16.15
N ASN A 96 -8.13 -23.15 -15.23
CA ASN A 96 -8.33 -24.58 -15.37
C ASN A 96 -9.55 -24.95 -16.23
N GLU A 97 -10.55 -24.09 -16.24
CA GLU A 97 -11.81 -24.25 -16.97
C GLU A 97 -12.13 -22.98 -17.77
N PRO A 98 -11.52 -22.78 -18.97
CA PRO A 98 -11.65 -21.52 -19.73
C PRO A 98 -13.08 -21.19 -20.16
N THR A 99 -13.98 -22.16 -20.17
CA THR A 99 -15.43 -21.97 -20.46
C THR A 99 -16.20 -21.51 -19.24
N TYR A 100 -15.58 -21.45 -18.05
CA TYR A 100 -16.20 -20.99 -16.84
C TYR A 100 -16.46 -19.48 -16.92
N ASP A 101 -17.73 -19.13 -17.11
CA ASP A 101 -18.19 -17.73 -17.16
C ASP A 101 -18.90 -17.39 -15.87
N ASN A 102 -18.24 -16.58 -15.04
CA ASN A 102 -18.77 -16.26 -13.72
C ASN A 102 -19.00 -14.77 -13.55
N TYR A 103 -20.13 -14.46 -12.92
CA TYR A 103 -20.47 -13.13 -12.45
C TYR A 103 -20.24 -13.05 -10.95
N VAL A 104 -19.73 -11.92 -10.52
CA VAL A 104 -19.56 -11.60 -9.09
C VAL A 104 -20.37 -10.36 -8.74
N TYR A 105 -20.75 -10.28 -7.49
CA TYR A 105 -21.32 -9.08 -6.91
C TYR A 105 -20.23 -8.25 -6.26
N CYS A 106 -20.21 -6.95 -6.51
CA CYS A 106 -19.22 -6.07 -5.93
C CYS A 106 -19.89 -4.85 -5.32
N ASN A 107 -19.64 -4.63 -4.04
CA ASN A 107 -19.95 -3.36 -3.38
C ASN A 107 -18.83 -2.37 -3.69
N VAL A 108 -19.14 -1.34 -4.46
CA VAL A 108 -18.18 -0.32 -4.87
C VAL A 108 -18.45 0.95 -4.09
N TYR A 109 -17.42 1.48 -3.43
CA TYR A 109 -17.43 2.76 -2.74
C TYR A 109 -16.56 3.75 -3.48
N THR A 110 -17.06 4.97 -3.75
CA THR A 110 -16.26 6.01 -4.40
C THR A 110 -15.50 6.82 -3.36
N ILE A 111 -14.24 7.08 -3.63
CA ILE A 111 -13.31 7.86 -2.80
C ILE A 111 -12.63 8.92 -3.65
N ASP A 112 -12.23 10.01 -3.02
CA ASP A 112 -11.54 11.10 -3.74
C ASP A 112 -10.09 10.68 -4.06
N SER A 113 -9.42 9.98 -3.14
CA SER A 113 -8.06 9.46 -3.33
C SER A 113 -7.84 8.14 -2.61
N ILE A 114 -7.11 7.21 -3.26
CA ILE A 114 -6.65 5.95 -2.64
C ILE A 114 -5.71 6.19 -1.45
N ASN A 115 -5.17 7.39 -1.32
CA ASN A 115 -4.36 7.80 -0.17
C ASN A 115 -5.20 8.19 1.06
N ASP A 116 -6.53 8.23 0.95
CA ASP A 116 -7.45 8.31 2.10
C ASP A 116 -7.54 6.96 2.81
N THR A 117 -6.40 6.59 3.43
CA THR A 117 -6.25 5.31 4.11
C THR A 117 -7.17 5.16 5.31
N ASP A 118 -7.55 6.26 5.96
CA ASP A 118 -8.40 6.23 7.15
C ASP A 118 -9.80 5.72 6.80
N PHE A 119 -10.38 6.23 5.72
CA PHE A 119 -11.68 5.76 5.23
C PHE A 119 -11.63 4.27 4.83
N ILE A 120 -10.60 3.87 4.06
CA ILE A 120 -10.48 2.49 3.58
C ILE A 120 -10.26 1.51 4.73
N VAL A 121 -9.44 1.88 5.72
CA VAL A 121 -9.20 1.06 6.93
C VAL A 121 -10.49 0.94 7.75
N ASP A 122 -11.24 2.02 7.91
CA ASP A 122 -12.52 2.00 8.63
C ASP A 122 -13.56 1.13 7.91
N LEU A 123 -13.64 1.25 6.59
CA LEU A 123 -14.50 0.41 5.75
C LEU A 123 -14.10 -1.07 5.87
N PHE A 124 -12.80 -1.36 5.77
CA PHE A 124 -12.28 -2.73 5.91
C PHE A 124 -12.62 -3.32 7.29
N LYS A 125 -12.47 -2.55 8.37
CA LYS A 125 -12.87 -2.98 9.72
C LYS A 125 -14.35 -3.27 9.81
N LYS A 126 -15.20 -2.42 9.25
CA LYS A 126 -16.67 -2.59 9.27
C LYS A 126 -17.10 -3.86 8.53
N ILE A 127 -16.49 -4.16 7.39
CA ILE A 127 -16.77 -5.35 6.58
C ILE A 127 -16.35 -6.62 7.34
N ASN A 128 -15.22 -6.58 8.00
CA ASN A 128 -14.61 -7.74 8.67
C ASN A 128 -14.95 -7.84 10.17
N ASN A 129 -15.99 -7.15 10.64
CA ASN A 129 -16.36 -7.08 12.06
C ASN A 129 -16.62 -8.44 12.73
N ASN A 130 -16.86 -9.51 11.97
CA ASN A 130 -17.09 -10.86 12.46
C ASN A 130 -15.81 -11.70 12.59
N ILE A 131 -14.66 -11.17 12.15
CA ILE A 131 -13.37 -11.82 12.30
C ILE A 131 -12.56 -10.94 13.24
N LEU A 132 -12.10 -11.50 14.37
CA LEU A 132 -11.11 -10.84 15.24
C LEU A 132 -9.82 -10.63 14.43
N LEU A 133 -9.79 -9.52 13.67
CA LEU A 133 -8.61 -9.11 12.94
C LEU A 133 -7.59 -8.59 13.94
N ASN A 134 -6.46 -9.26 14.02
CA ASN A 134 -5.32 -8.62 14.63
C ASN A 134 -4.97 -7.39 13.75
N PRO A 135 -5.03 -6.16 14.29
CA PRO A 135 -4.68 -4.96 13.51
C PRO A 135 -3.28 -5.04 12.87
N TRP A 136 -2.41 -5.88 13.40
CA TRP A 136 -1.07 -6.14 12.88
C TRP A 136 -1.07 -6.94 11.57
N ASP A 137 -2.15 -7.65 11.26
CA ASP A 137 -2.31 -8.39 10.01
C ASP A 137 -2.62 -7.46 8.83
N MET A 138 -2.92 -6.18 9.11
CA MET A 138 -3.12 -5.16 8.08
C MET A 138 -1.81 -4.37 7.86
N PRO A 139 -1.17 -4.50 6.69
CA PRO A 139 0.09 -3.80 6.39
C PRO A 139 -0.01 -2.30 6.66
N VAL A 140 -1.12 -1.66 6.29
CA VAL A 140 -1.35 -0.21 6.47
C VAL A 140 -1.33 0.19 7.94
N ILE A 141 -2.03 -0.54 8.81
CA ILE A 141 -2.06 -0.23 10.25
C ILE A 141 -0.67 -0.43 10.87
N ARG A 142 0.01 -1.51 10.48
CA ARG A 142 1.37 -1.79 10.92
C ARG A 142 2.32 -0.67 10.52
N ILE A 143 2.26 -0.23 9.28
CA ILE A 143 3.12 0.83 8.77
C ILE A 143 2.82 2.17 9.43
N THR A 144 1.55 2.50 9.65
CA THR A 144 1.18 3.70 10.41
C THR A 144 1.82 3.69 11.80
N LYS A 145 1.77 2.57 12.51
CA LYS A 145 2.44 2.43 13.82
C LYS A 145 3.96 2.50 13.73
N ILE A 146 4.57 1.94 12.68
CA ILE A 146 6.02 2.08 12.44
C ILE A 146 6.37 3.57 12.27
N VAL A 147 5.62 4.31 11.44
CA VAL A 147 5.82 5.75 11.24
C VAL A 147 5.63 6.54 12.54
N GLU A 148 4.58 6.24 13.31
CA GLU A 148 4.39 6.85 14.65
C GLU A 148 5.55 6.58 15.59
N THR A 149 6.13 5.38 15.55
CA THR A 149 7.28 5.02 16.37
C THR A 149 8.54 5.77 15.90
N ILE A 150 8.73 5.91 14.58
CA ILE A 150 9.82 6.73 14.00
C ILE A 150 9.72 8.18 14.49
N ILE A 151 8.52 8.76 14.48
CA ILE A 151 8.27 10.14 14.92
C ILE A 151 8.55 10.33 16.43
N LYS A 152 8.36 9.28 17.23
CA LYS A 152 8.64 9.31 18.68
C LYS A 152 10.13 9.06 18.99
N ASP A 153 10.89 8.45 18.08
CA ASP A 153 12.29 8.15 18.31
C ASP A 153 13.16 9.42 18.37
N PRO A 154 14.02 9.59 19.39
CA PRO A 154 14.80 10.83 19.60
C PRO A 154 15.74 11.20 18.46
N ILE A 155 16.23 10.21 17.72
CA ILE A 155 17.17 10.41 16.60
C ILE A 155 16.38 10.62 15.31
N LEU A 156 15.49 9.68 14.96
CA LEU A 156 14.80 9.66 13.68
C LEU A 156 13.79 10.80 13.52
N LYS A 157 13.13 11.24 14.60
CA LYS A 157 12.17 12.35 14.55
C LYS A 157 12.74 13.64 13.99
N LYS A 158 14.05 13.87 14.14
CA LYS A 158 14.72 15.08 13.62
C LYS A 158 14.63 15.20 12.11
N GLY A 159 14.49 14.06 11.43
CA GLY A 159 14.35 13.98 9.98
C GLY A 159 12.92 13.91 9.49
N ILE A 160 11.91 13.96 10.36
CA ILE A 160 10.51 13.86 9.97
C ILE A 160 9.80 15.20 10.16
N GLU A 161 9.16 15.67 9.10
CA GLU A 161 8.33 16.86 9.11
C GLU A 161 6.86 16.45 9.18
N THR A 162 6.18 16.92 10.23
CA THR A 162 4.77 16.61 10.51
C THR A 162 3.82 17.75 10.15
N SER A 163 4.36 18.89 9.70
CA SER A 163 3.58 20.08 9.39
C SER A 163 2.61 19.85 8.23
N SER A 164 1.35 20.20 8.42
CA SER A 164 0.32 20.12 7.38
C SER A 164 0.45 21.17 6.27
N LYS A 165 1.29 22.19 6.47
CA LYS A 165 1.43 23.35 5.55
C LYS A 165 2.22 23.04 4.30
N HIS A 166 3.10 22.03 4.32
CA HIS A 166 3.91 21.64 3.18
C HIS A 166 3.74 20.15 2.91
N GLN A 167 3.34 19.79 1.69
CA GLN A 167 3.21 18.39 1.28
C GLN A 167 4.56 17.73 0.98
N LYS A 168 5.62 18.49 0.85
CA LYS A 168 6.98 18.02 0.55
C LYS A 168 7.97 18.59 1.56
N ALA A 169 8.76 17.73 2.18
CA ALA A 169 9.87 18.15 3.02
C ALA A 169 11.11 18.43 2.18
N ASN A 170 11.92 19.41 2.60
CA ASN A 170 13.23 19.64 2.01
C ASN A 170 14.24 18.63 2.52
N GLN A 171 15.06 18.05 1.61
CA GLN A 171 16.15 17.15 2.01
C GLN A 171 17.02 17.78 3.14
N PRO A 172 17.45 16.98 4.10
CA PRO A 172 17.37 15.53 4.21
C PRO A 172 16.10 15.01 4.91
N ARG A 173 15.11 15.85 5.17
CA ARG A 173 13.90 15.48 5.90
C ARG A 173 12.89 14.75 4.99
N PHE A 174 12.05 13.96 5.63
CA PHE A 174 10.87 13.34 5.03
C PHE A 174 9.60 13.99 5.54
N HIS A 175 8.62 14.17 4.68
CA HIS A 175 7.27 14.46 5.15
C HIS A 175 6.60 13.17 5.64
N GLN A 176 5.92 13.22 6.80
CA GLN A 176 5.28 12.04 7.41
C GLN A 176 4.37 11.27 6.44
N LYS A 177 3.53 11.97 5.68
CA LYS A 177 2.62 11.32 4.70
C LYS A 177 3.39 10.62 3.59
N GLN A 178 4.46 11.25 3.07
CA GLN A 178 5.31 10.64 2.03
C GLN A 178 6.01 9.39 2.56
N LEU A 179 6.53 9.43 3.79
CA LEU A 179 7.15 8.26 4.42
C LEU A 179 6.15 7.12 4.59
N ASN A 180 4.93 7.42 5.05
CA ASN A 180 3.86 6.42 5.19
C ASN A 180 3.53 5.79 3.83
N THR A 181 3.27 6.59 2.80
CA THR A 181 2.99 6.11 1.44
C THR A 181 4.14 5.27 0.89
N PHE A 182 5.39 5.71 1.09
CA PHE A 182 6.57 4.99 0.64
C PHE A 182 6.71 3.62 1.31
N LEU A 183 6.56 3.54 2.63
CA LEU A 183 6.64 2.28 3.36
C LEU A 183 5.50 1.34 2.98
N ASN A 184 4.30 1.85 2.74
CA ASN A 184 3.19 1.06 2.24
C ASN A 184 3.48 0.44 0.86
N LYS A 185 3.99 1.23 -0.09
CA LYS A 185 4.38 0.75 -1.42
C LYS A 185 5.51 -0.28 -1.40
N ASN A 186 6.34 -0.24 -0.36
CA ASN A 186 7.50 -1.11 -0.18
C ASN A 186 7.33 -2.09 1.00
N SER A 187 6.10 -2.39 1.38
CA SER A 187 5.78 -3.22 2.56
C SER A 187 6.44 -4.60 2.53
N SER A 188 6.64 -5.18 1.35
CA SER A 188 7.33 -6.47 1.17
C SER A 188 8.75 -6.51 1.72
N TYR A 189 9.44 -5.37 1.80
CA TYR A 189 10.79 -5.30 2.38
C TYR A 189 10.79 -5.30 3.91
N ILE A 190 9.67 -4.99 4.55
CA ILE A 190 9.57 -4.81 6.01
C ILE A 190 8.56 -5.76 6.66
N GLU A 191 7.98 -6.65 5.91
CA GLU A 191 6.80 -7.42 6.29
C GLU A 191 7.05 -8.40 7.44
N ASP A 192 8.23 -9.04 7.46
CA ASP A 192 8.59 -10.06 8.44
C ASP A 192 9.47 -9.53 9.59
N ILE A 193 9.55 -8.20 9.75
CA ILE A 193 10.41 -7.56 10.75
C ILE A 193 9.56 -6.79 11.76
N ASP A 194 9.87 -6.91 13.04
CA ASP A 194 9.23 -6.11 14.07
C ASP A 194 9.49 -4.61 13.93
N ALA A 195 8.54 -3.79 14.39
CA ALA A 195 8.69 -2.33 14.36
C ALA A 195 9.94 -1.87 15.12
N SER A 196 10.26 -2.50 16.25
CA SER A 196 11.47 -2.21 17.03
C SER A 196 12.75 -2.52 16.24
N GLU A 197 12.77 -3.64 15.52
CA GLU A 197 13.89 -4.02 14.67
C GLU A 197 14.03 -3.06 13.47
N ILE A 198 12.92 -2.65 12.86
CA ILE A 198 12.94 -1.63 11.80
C ILE A 198 13.58 -0.33 12.29
N ILE A 199 13.17 0.15 13.47
CA ILE A 199 13.72 1.37 14.08
C ILE A 199 15.22 1.19 14.37
N TYR A 200 15.60 0.06 14.93
CA TYR A 200 17.01 -0.26 15.19
C TYR A 200 17.83 -0.27 13.90
N ASN A 201 17.35 -0.92 12.86
CA ASN A 201 18.01 -1.02 11.56
C ASN A 201 18.09 0.35 10.86
N LEU A 202 17.06 1.19 10.94
CA LEU A 202 17.11 2.56 10.44
C LEU A 202 18.18 3.39 11.14
N LYS A 203 18.39 3.22 12.44
CA LYS A 203 19.47 3.90 13.18
C LYS A 203 20.84 3.42 12.71
N ILE A 204 21.04 2.12 12.51
CA ILE A 204 22.30 1.57 11.96
C ILE A 204 22.56 2.15 10.57
N ILE A 205 21.56 2.19 9.70
CA ILE A 205 21.67 2.77 8.36
C ILE A 205 22.05 4.26 8.45
N ASN A 206 21.35 5.00 9.31
CA ASN A 206 21.63 6.43 9.52
C ASN A 206 23.06 6.67 10.03
N GLU A 207 23.52 5.85 10.96
CA GLU A 207 24.90 5.89 11.47
C GLU A 207 25.93 5.56 10.39
N LYS A 208 25.68 4.55 9.55
CA LYS A 208 26.57 4.24 8.43
C LYS A 208 26.67 5.40 7.45
N LEU A 209 25.52 6.00 7.09
CA LEU A 209 25.49 7.17 6.21
C LEU A 209 26.22 8.38 6.83
N SER A 210 26.18 8.55 8.15
CA SER A 210 26.86 9.66 8.83
C SER A 210 28.38 9.59 8.76
N LYS A 211 28.93 8.39 8.55
CA LYS A 211 30.38 8.15 8.41
C LYS A 211 30.88 8.38 6.99
N MET A 212 29.97 8.58 6.01
CA MET A 212 30.32 8.83 4.63
C MET A 212 30.62 10.31 4.36
N THR A 213 31.56 10.53 3.49
CA THR A 213 31.81 11.85 2.91
C THR A 213 30.69 12.24 1.92
N PHE A 214 30.59 13.52 1.62
CA PHE A 214 29.66 14.02 0.59
C PHE A 214 29.86 13.30 -0.74
N LYS A 215 31.11 13.08 -1.17
CA LYS A 215 31.45 12.41 -2.43
C LYS A 215 30.99 10.94 -2.43
N GLU A 216 31.13 10.23 -1.33
CA GLU A 216 30.67 8.83 -1.21
C GLU A 216 29.16 8.72 -1.26
N ILE A 217 28.44 9.59 -0.55
CA ILE A 217 26.98 9.67 -0.63
C ILE A 217 26.55 10.04 -2.05
N PHE A 218 27.25 10.96 -2.72
CA PHE A 218 26.99 11.34 -4.10
C PHE A 218 27.14 10.15 -5.05
N ASN A 219 28.18 9.35 -4.93
CA ASN A 219 28.42 8.18 -5.76
C ASN A 219 27.39 7.06 -5.51
N PHE A 220 26.87 6.98 -4.29
CA PHE A 220 25.79 6.06 -3.93
C PHE A 220 24.45 6.50 -4.51
N HIS A 221 24.30 7.78 -4.87
CA HIS A 221 23.12 8.40 -5.43
C HIS A 221 23.22 8.55 -6.94
N LEU A 222 22.12 8.28 -7.65
CA LEU A 222 21.96 8.60 -9.08
C LEU A 222 21.54 10.06 -9.33
N THR A 223 21.22 10.82 -8.30
CA THR A 223 20.87 12.25 -8.37
C THR A 223 21.82 13.07 -7.51
N LEU A 224 22.19 14.24 -8.01
CA LEU A 224 23.05 15.20 -7.36
C LEU A 224 22.55 15.54 -5.94
N PRO A 225 23.18 15.05 -4.85
CA PRO A 225 22.90 15.57 -3.54
C PRO A 225 23.34 17.03 -3.52
N ASN A 226 22.47 17.87 -3.02
CA ASN A 226 22.78 19.25 -2.75
C ASN A 226 23.71 19.31 -1.52
N GLU A 227 24.87 20.00 -1.62
CA GLU A 227 25.80 20.17 -0.51
C GLU A 227 25.11 20.81 0.70
N ASN A 228 24.16 21.70 0.48
CA ASN A 228 23.33 22.28 1.55
C ASN A 228 22.51 21.20 2.28
N ALA A 229 21.96 20.22 1.56
CA ALA A 229 21.24 19.11 2.18
C ALA A 229 22.17 18.22 3.02
N TYR A 230 23.41 17.99 2.57
CA TYR A 230 24.40 17.24 3.32
C TYR A 230 24.85 17.98 4.60
N ASN A 231 25.09 19.29 4.53
CA ASN A 231 25.40 20.09 5.70
C ASN A 231 24.26 20.12 6.71
N LYS A 232 23.01 20.23 6.22
CA LYS A 232 21.83 20.15 7.06
C LYS A 232 21.65 18.76 7.68
N ALA A 233 22.04 17.69 6.98
CA ALA A 233 22.03 16.33 7.53
C ALA A 233 22.99 16.19 8.71
N LYS A 234 24.16 16.81 8.64
CA LYS A 234 25.12 16.88 9.77
C LYS A 234 24.55 17.58 10.97
N GLU A 235 23.92 18.75 10.77
CA GLU A 235 23.28 19.53 11.85
C GLU A 235 22.17 18.74 12.55
N LEU A 236 21.35 18.02 11.77
CA LEU A 236 20.25 17.23 12.27
C LEU A 236 20.67 15.86 12.80
N ASN A 237 21.88 15.40 12.46
CA ASN A 237 22.30 14.01 12.60
C ASN A 237 21.32 13.03 11.96
N PHE A 238 20.80 13.39 10.77
CA PHE A 238 19.82 12.60 10.03
C PHE A 238 20.18 12.56 8.54
N TYR A 239 20.62 11.40 8.07
CA TYR A 239 21.19 11.18 6.74
C TYR A 239 20.32 10.33 5.81
N LEU A 240 19.30 9.66 6.34
CA LEU A 240 18.44 8.75 5.55
C LEU A 240 17.82 9.43 4.31
N GLY A 241 17.44 10.69 4.41
CA GLY A 241 16.86 11.45 3.30
C GLY A 241 17.87 11.91 2.25
N LEU A 242 19.16 11.70 2.46
CA LEU A 242 20.17 11.93 1.43
C LEU A 242 20.21 10.82 0.39
N THR A 243 19.59 9.68 0.64
CA THR A 243 19.68 8.49 -0.23
C THR A 243 18.63 8.41 -1.32
N GLY A 244 17.84 9.44 -1.56
CA GLY A 244 16.83 9.50 -2.60
C GLY A 244 15.66 10.41 -2.25
N SER A 245 14.75 10.56 -3.17
CA SER A 245 13.46 11.21 -2.94
C SER A 245 12.32 10.25 -3.25
N PHE A 246 11.17 10.48 -2.63
CA PHE A 246 9.99 9.63 -2.89
C PHE A 246 9.43 9.80 -4.31
N ASP A 247 9.71 10.94 -4.95
CA ASP A 247 9.10 11.31 -6.23
C ASP A 247 9.92 10.87 -7.45
N TYR A 248 11.26 10.88 -7.37
CA TYR A 248 12.12 10.74 -8.55
C TYR A 248 13.17 9.63 -8.46
N ASN A 249 13.57 9.24 -7.24
CA ASN A 249 14.58 8.19 -7.05
C ASN A 249 14.19 7.31 -5.88
N PRO A 250 14.12 6.00 -6.08
CA PRO A 250 13.79 5.08 -5.01
C PRO A 250 14.83 5.20 -3.90
N ILE A 251 14.34 5.40 -2.69
CA ILE A 251 15.16 5.41 -1.48
C ILE A 251 15.85 4.06 -1.35
N LYS A 252 17.16 4.04 -1.50
CA LYS A 252 17.93 2.79 -1.64
C LYS A 252 17.99 1.96 -0.38
N TRP A 253 17.96 2.58 0.79
CA TRP A 253 18.10 1.84 2.05
C TRP A 253 16.95 0.86 2.33
N ILE A 254 15.78 1.03 1.73
CA ILE A 254 14.64 0.14 1.98
C ILE A 254 14.95 -1.32 1.65
N LYS A 255 15.71 -1.57 0.58
CA LYS A 255 16.12 -2.91 0.18
C LYS A 255 17.09 -3.58 1.17
N HIS A 256 17.75 -2.76 1.99
CA HIS A 256 18.74 -3.21 2.96
C HIS A 256 18.24 -3.14 4.40
N ILE A 257 16.96 -2.79 4.61
CA ILE A 257 16.41 -2.61 5.95
C ILE A 257 16.44 -3.89 6.78
N LYS A 258 16.35 -5.07 6.15
CA LYS A 258 16.50 -6.37 6.82
C LYS A 258 17.97 -6.73 7.17
N LYS A 259 18.90 -6.21 6.40
CA LYS A 259 20.35 -6.49 6.51
C LYS A 259 21.13 -5.21 6.29
N PRO A 260 21.16 -4.31 7.30
CA PRO A 260 21.83 -3.02 7.18
C PRO A 260 23.33 -3.12 6.86
N GLU A 261 23.96 -4.25 7.20
CA GLU A 261 25.37 -4.53 6.91
C GLU A 261 25.67 -4.61 5.41
N ASN A 262 24.66 -4.88 4.58
CA ASN A 262 24.81 -5.01 3.13
C ASN A 262 24.58 -3.70 2.36
N LEU A 263 24.34 -2.58 3.05
CA LEU A 263 23.98 -1.30 2.41
C LEU A 263 25.03 -0.81 1.41
N PHE A 264 26.33 -1.18 1.58
CA PHE A 264 27.45 -0.71 0.77
C PHE A 264 28.28 -1.86 0.15
N LYS A 265 27.73 -3.06 0.15
CA LYS A 265 28.28 -4.18 -0.61
C LYS A 265 27.66 -4.22 -2.00
#